data_fcabb0c5384680de7cd6d80873d3f818
#
_entry.id   fcabb0c5384680de7cd6d80873d3f818
#
_cell.length_a   1.000
_cell.length_b   1.000
_cell.length_c   1.000
_cell.angle_alpha   90.00
_cell.angle_beta   90.00
_cell.angle_gamma   90.00
#
_symmetry.space_group_name_H-M   'P 1'
#
loop_
_entity.id
_entity.type
_entity.pdbx_description
1 polymer ?
#
loop_
_entity_poly.entity_id
_entity_poly.type
_entity_poly.pdbx_seq_one_letter_code
_entity_poly.pdbx_strand_id
1 'polypeptide(L)'
;MSWFGPVRTATGGLMRHKVQAVVIGMVLLVSTASATLGLALLAVGNAPFQHAFAAQDGADLAVTVNPARATAGQLDATRALRGVTAAAGPFAEATVQLQYQGQSWGQFTLAGRTSPGGPVDDAVLTAGHWPDAPGQVVLDDASVNGGLDVGNTLTITGRPGGPSLTVVGLANSVTDTADGWVVPGEIGDLQAPGTPPSAQLLYRFASAGTDAQVRADLAEVTGALPPGTVTGSYPWQAAESQNTSRGAIMEPFVVAFALIGLAMAVLIVANVVSGAVVAGYRRIGVLKSIGLTPAQVVVAYLSRVGLPALAGCVLGVVAGNVLAMPVLQKSAEAYGVGHQLVPWWASVL
;
A
#
# COMPACT_ATOMS: atom_id res chain seq x y z
N MET A 1 -8.39 45.05 32.53
CA MET A 1 -7.12 45.32 31.81
C MET A 1 -7.08 44.48 30.58
N SER A 2 -7.27 45.08 29.40
CA SER A 2 -7.53 44.38 28.14
C SER A 2 -6.26 43.72 27.60
N TRP A 3 -6.30 42.41 27.48
CA TRP A 3 -5.24 41.56 26.87
C TRP A 3 -5.01 41.81 25.37
N PHE A 4 -5.83 42.68 24.73
CA PHE A 4 -5.80 42.95 23.30
C PHE A 4 -4.75 44.00 22.85
N GLY A 5 -4.10 44.71 23.79
CA GLY A 5 -3.08 45.72 23.48
C GLY A 5 -1.81 45.15 22.79
N PRO A 6 -1.22 44.05 23.26
CA PRO A 6 0.02 43.50 22.68
C PRO A 6 -0.14 42.87 21.30
N VAL A 7 -1.34 42.37 20.93
CA VAL A 7 -1.59 41.76 19.62
C VAL A 7 -1.61 42.78 18.48
N ARG A 8 -2.15 43.99 18.70
CA ARG A 8 -2.18 45.09 17.70
C ARG A 8 -0.79 45.67 17.42
N THR A 9 0.12 45.66 18.38
CA THR A 9 1.52 46.09 18.18
C THR A 9 2.37 45.04 17.49
N ALA A 10 2.00 43.74 17.57
CA ALA A 10 2.67 42.66 16.89
C ALA A 10 2.47 42.72 15.37
N THR A 11 1.26 43.06 14.90
CA THR A 11 0.96 43.16 13.47
C THR A 11 1.70 44.30 12.76
N GLY A 12 1.91 45.46 13.43
CA GLY A 12 2.72 46.56 12.91
C GLY A 12 4.22 46.24 12.78
N GLY A 13 4.73 45.32 13.59
CA GLY A 13 6.12 44.84 13.53
C GLY A 13 6.41 43.84 12.42
N LEU A 14 5.43 43.03 12.02
CA LEU A 14 5.54 42.06 10.90
C LEU A 14 5.81 42.75 9.57
N MET A 15 5.27 43.94 9.33
CA MET A 15 5.46 44.69 8.06
C MET A 15 6.91 45.15 7.84
N ARG A 16 7.71 45.33 8.89
CA ARG A 16 9.11 45.80 8.79
C ARG A 16 10.14 44.67 8.61
N HIS A 17 9.78 43.40 8.90
CA HIS A 17 10.65 42.24 8.78
C HIS A 17 9.98 41.13 7.98
N LYS A 18 9.31 41.47 6.86
CA LYS A 18 8.55 40.56 6.01
C LYS A 18 9.40 39.33 5.56
N VAL A 19 10.65 39.58 5.18
CA VAL A 19 11.55 38.50 4.72
C VAL A 19 11.78 37.45 5.82
N GLN A 20 12.04 37.86 7.06
CA GLN A 20 12.28 36.96 8.16
C GLN A 20 11.03 36.15 8.52
N ALA A 21 9.86 36.77 8.53
CA ALA A 21 8.58 36.10 8.81
C ALA A 21 8.25 35.08 7.70
N VAL A 22 8.50 35.45 6.42
CA VAL A 22 8.30 34.56 5.28
C VAL A 22 9.25 33.36 5.32
N VAL A 23 10.53 33.58 5.63
CA VAL A 23 11.52 32.50 5.73
C VAL A 23 11.14 31.51 6.83
N ILE A 24 10.77 32.00 8.04
CA ILE A 24 10.33 31.13 9.14
C ILE A 24 9.08 30.33 8.73
N GLY A 25 8.07 31.02 8.20
CA GLY A 25 6.83 30.38 7.74
C GLY A 25 7.07 29.34 6.67
N MET A 26 7.93 29.63 5.69
CA MET A 26 8.25 28.71 4.57
C MET A 26 9.03 27.47 5.05
N VAL A 27 10.04 27.66 5.92
CA VAL A 27 10.81 26.53 6.47
C VAL A 27 9.90 25.62 7.28
N LEU A 28 9.06 26.17 8.15
CA LEU A 28 8.14 25.36 8.94
C LEU A 28 7.06 24.72 8.07
N LEU A 29 6.55 25.40 7.05
CA LEU A 29 5.62 24.83 6.09
C LEU A 29 6.22 23.60 5.43
N VAL A 30 7.41 23.71 4.83
CA VAL A 30 8.05 22.58 4.13
C VAL A 30 8.35 21.44 5.09
N SER A 31 8.90 21.74 6.28
CA SER A 31 9.24 20.70 7.26
C SER A 31 8.01 19.98 7.80
N THR A 32 6.93 20.73 8.10
CA THR A 32 5.67 20.15 8.59
C THR A 32 4.97 19.37 7.47
N ALA A 33 4.97 19.88 6.22
CA ALA A 33 4.40 19.16 5.08
C ALA A 33 5.12 17.83 4.84
N SER A 34 6.46 17.82 4.89
CA SER A 34 7.25 16.59 4.74
C SER A 34 7.00 15.60 5.88
N ALA A 35 6.92 16.08 7.13
CA ALA A 35 6.61 15.23 8.28
C ALA A 35 5.20 14.64 8.19
N THR A 36 4.20 15.47 7.82
CA THR A 36 2.80 15.03 7.65
C THR A 36 2.69 14.02 6.52
N LEU A 37 3.36 14.24 5.39
CA LEU A 37 3.39 13.30 4.27
C LEU A 37 4.00 11.95 4.70
N GLY A 38 5.14 11.98 5.40
CA GLY A 38 5.79 10.77 5.91
C GLY A 38 4.91 10.00 6.90
N LEU A 39 4.28 10.69 7.86
CA LEU A 39 3.37 10.07 8.82
C LEU A 39 2.10 9.53 8.16
N ALA A 40 1.55 10.23 7.16
CA ALA A 40 0.40 9.75 6.41
C ALA A 40 0.72 8.46 5.64
N LEU A 41 1.89 8.38 5.00
CA LEU A 41 2.34 7.16 4.32
C LEU A 41 2.56 6.00 5.29
N LEU A 42 3.11 6.26 6.48
CA LEU A 42 3.30 5.24 7.53
C LEU A 42 1.97 4.77 8.13
N ALA A 43 1.07 5.70 8.45
CA ALA A 43 -0.20 5.38 9.11
C ALA A 43 -1.18 4.63 8.19
N VAL A 44 -1.11 4.88 6.88
CA VAL A 44 -2.04 4.32 5.89
C VAL A 44 -1.39 3.17 5.10
N GLY A 45 -0.11 2.86 5.33
CA GLY A 45 0.65 1.90 4.51
C GLY A 45 -0.02 0.53 4.33
N ASN A 46 -0.68 -0.01 5.37
CA ASN A 46 -1.37 -1.30 5.31
C ASN A 46 -2.89 -1.19 5.09
N ALA A 47 -3.48 0.00 5.23
CA ALA A 47 -4.92 0.17 5.09
C ALA A 47 -5.44 -0.18 3.67
N PRO A 48 -4.75 0.13 2.56
CA PRO A 48 -5.18 -0.26 1.24
C PRO A 48 -5.29 -1.77 1.06
N PHE A 49 -4.31 -2.53 1.58
CA PHE A 49 -4.35 -3.99 1.53
C PHE A 49 -5.54 -4.56 2.29
N GLN A 50 -5.76 -4.14 3.54
CA GLN A 50 -6.85 -4.63 4.37
C GLN A 50 -8.23 -4.29 3.78
N HIS A 51 -8.38 -3.11 3.19
CA HIS A 51 -9.59 -2.72 2.49
C HIS A 51 -9.82 -3.54 1.22
N ALA A 52 -8.78 -3.75 0.42
CA ALA A 52 -8.85 -4.57 -0.78
C ALA A 52 -9.17 -6.03 -0.42
N PHE A 53 -8.50 -6.57 0.62
CA PHE A 53 -8.73 -7.91 1.13
C PHE A 53 -10.19 -8.14 1.55
N ALA A 54 -10.78 -7.17 2.22
CA ALA A 54 -12.19 -7.23 2.59
C ALA A 54 -13.13 -7.07 1.39
N ALA A 55 -12.79 -6.18 0.42
CA ALA A 55 -13.63 -5.89 -0.73
C ALA A 55 -13.59 -6.98 -1.82
N GLN A 56 -12.48 -7.71 -1.92
CA GLN A 56 -12.27 -8.78 -2.90
C GLN A 56 -12.53 -10.17 -2.30
N ASP A 57 -13.10 -10.25 -1.10
CA ASP A 57 -13.26 -11.52 -0.39
C ASP A 57 -11.97 -12.35 -0.35
N GLY A 58 -10.84 -11.70 -0.04
CA GLY A 58 -9.50 -12.26 -0.10
C GLY A 58 -9.37 -13.59 0.66
N ALA A 59 -8.57 -14.51 0.15
CA ALA A 59 -8.36 -15.81 0.76
C ALA A 59 -7.47 -15.69 2.01
N ASP A 60 -7.96 -16.17 3.16
CA ASP A 60 -7.14 -16.28 4.37
C ASP A 60 -6.02 -17.30 4.21
N LEU A 61 -6.28 -18.34 3.40
CA LEU A 61 -5.34 -19.41 3.11
C LEU A 61 -5.59 -19.96 1.71
N ALA A 62 -4.56 -19.97 0.88
CA ALA A 62 -4.52 -20.73 -0.36
C ALA A 62 -3.71 -22.02 -0.14
N VAL A 63 -4.23 -23.13 -0.60
CA VAL A 63 -3.58 -24.44 -0.48
C VAL A 63 -3.41 -25.05 -1.86
N THR A 64 -2.17 -25.30 -2.23
CA THR A 64 -1.85 -26.02 -3.47
C THR A 64 -1.87 -27.51 -3.22
N VAL A 65 -2.60 -28.23 -4.04
CA VAL A 65 -2.81 -29.68 -3.90
C VAL A 65 -2.44 -30.43 -5.19
N ASN A 66 -2.02 -31.68 -5.02
CA ASN A 66 -1.93 -32.60 -6.14
C ASN A 66 -3.26 -33.37 -6.27
N PRO A 67 -4.11 -33.05 -7.26
CA PRO A 67 -5.43 -33.69 -7.41
C PRO A 67 -5.38 -35.15 -7.80
N ALA A 68 -4.21 -35.68 -8.22
CA ALA A 68 -4.06 -37.12 -8.48
C ALA A 68 -3.98 -37.96 -7.18
N ARG A 69 -3.79 -37.32 -6.01
CA ARG A 69 -3.67 -37.99 -4.70
C ARG A 69 -4.93 -37.92 -3.86
N ALA A 70 -5.95 -37.19 -4.28
CA ALA A 70 -7.22 -37.09 -3.58
C ALA A 70 -8.37 -37.18 -4.58
N THR A 71 -9.48 -37.75 -4.17
CA THR A 71 -10.70 -37.74 -4.96
C THR A 71 -11.37 -36.35 -4.94
N ALA A 72 -12.16 -36.03 -5.96
CA ALA A 72 -12.92 -34.79 -6.00
C ALA A 72 -13.81 -34.62 -4.75
N GLY A 73 -14.43 -35.72 -4.25
CA GLY A 73 -15.24 -35.70 -3.03
C GLY A 73 -14.41 -35.40 -1.77
N GLN A 74 -13.15 -35.86 -1.69
CA GLN A 74 -12.27 -35.51 -0.57
C GLN A 74 -11.86 -34.05 -0.60
N LEU A 75 -11.56 -33.50 -1.78
CA LEU A 75 -11.27 -32.07 -1.94
C LEU A 75 -12.49 -31.23 -1.60
N ASP A 76 -13.68 -31.62 -2.05
CA ASP A 76 -14.90 -30.90 -1.78
C ASP A 76 -15.32 -30.95 -0.29
N ALA A 77 -15.05 -32.08 0.38
CA ALA A 77 -15.34 -32.23 1.81
C ALA A 77 -14.55 -31.22 2.69
N THR A 78 -13.42 -30.70 2.22
CA THR A 78 -12.65 -29.68 2.96
C THR A 78 -13.38 -28.36 3.11
N ARG A 79 -14.38 -28.08 2.26
CA ARG A 79 -15.25 -26.88 2.36
C ARG A 79 -16.15 -26.91 3.62
N ALA A 80 -16.42 -28.11 4.14
CA ALA A 80 -17.26 -28.31 5.31
C ALA A 80 -16.46 -28.44 6.60
N LEU A 81 -15.16 -28.21 6.58
CA LEU A 81 -14.32 -28.23 7.76
C LEU A 81 -14.70 -27.14 8.75
N ARG A 82 -14.41 -27.37 10.01
CA ARG A 82 -14.74 -26.46 11.09
C ARG A 82 -14.05 -25.10 10.86
N GLY A 83 -14.82 -24.03 11.00
CA GLY A 83 -14.28 -22.68 10.85
C GLY A 83 -14.23 -22.17 9.41
N VAL A 84 -14.37 -23.01 8.39
CA VAL A 84 -14.47 -22.56 6.99
C VAL A 84 -15.80 -21.83 6.80
N THR A 85 -15.71 -20.56 6.36
CA THR A 85 -16.88 -19.71 6.07
C THR A 85 -17.18 -19.64 4.59
N ALA A 86 -16.12 -19.71 3.76
CA ALA A 86 -16.22 -19.79 2.30
C ALA A 86 -15.01 -20.55 1.74
N ALA A 87 -15.21 -21.20 0.60
CA ALA A 87 -14.12 -21.85 -0.14
C ALA A 87 -14.37 -21.79 -1.65
N ALA A 88 -13.28 -21.69 -2.41
CA ALA A 88 -13.29 -21.69 -3.86
C ALA A 88 -12.28 -22.69 -4.44
N GLY A 89 -12.45 -23.11 -5.68
CA GLY A 89 -11.62 -24.13 -6.33
C GLY A 89 -12.25 -25.53 -6.25
N PRO A 90 -11.52 -26.64 -6.57
CA PRO A 90 -10.12 -26.60 -6.99
C PRO A 90 -9.95 -25.91 -8.37
N PHE A 91 -9.06 -24.95 -8.43
CA PHE A 91 -8.63 -24.31 -9.67
C PHE A 91 -7.37 -25.02 -10.16
N ALA A 92 -7.42 -25.65 -11.32
CA ALA A 92 -6.23 -26.24 -11.91
C ALA A 92 -5.19 -25.16 -12.17
N GLU A 93 -3.91 -25.47 -11.95
CA GLU A 93 -2.79 -24.54 -12.12
C GLU A 93 -1.72 -25.13 -13.06
N ALA A 94 -1.07 -24.24 -13.80
CA ALA A 94 0.14 -24.55 -14.55
C ALA A 94 1.19 -23.48 -14.32
N THR A 95 2.43 -23.89 -14.03
CA THR A 95 3.58 -22.98 -14.03
C THR A 95 4.21 -22.97 -15.40
N VAL A 96 4.27 -21.81 -16.01
CA VAL A 96 4.78 -21.59 -17.37
C VAL A 96 5.91 -20.57 -17.37
N GLN A 97 6.82 -20.69 -18.33
CA GLN A 97 7.84 -19.68 -18.57
C GLN A 97 7.38 -18.77 -19.72
N LEU A 98 7.13 -17.52 -19.43
CA LEU A 98 6.66 -16.56 -20.42
C LEU A 98 7.81 -15.80 -21.08
N GLN A 99 7.66 -15.54 -22.37
CA GLN A 99 8.54 -14.72 -23.17
C GLN A 99 7.73 -13.70 -23.98
N TYR A 100 8.20 -12.47 -24.00
CA TYR A 100 7.63 -11.40 -24.82
C TYR A 100 8.74 -10.71 -25.61
N GLN A 101 8.58 -10.57 -26.92
CA GLN A 101 9.56 -9.96 -27.82
C GLN A 101 10.98 -10.51 -27.67
N GLY A 102 11.12 -11.83 -27.42
CA GLY A 102 12.41 -12.47 -27.24
C GLY A 102 13.02 -12.33 -25.84
N GLN A 103 12.40 -11.56 -24.93
CA GLN A 103 12.81 -11.41 -23.53
C GLN A 103 12.05 -12.37 -22.63
N SER A 104 12.77 -13.08 -21.74
CA SER A 104 12.15 -13.92 -20.71
C SER A 104 11.57 -13.03 -19.61
N TRP A 105 10.30 -13.28 -19.27
CA TRP A 105 9.57 -12.61 -18.19
C TRP A 105 9.59 -13.43 -16.89
N GLY A 106 10.15 -14.64 -16.92
CA GLY A 106 10.23 -15.51 -15.76
C GLY A 106 9.12 -16.56 -15.73
N GLN A 107 8.95 -17.16 -14.56
CA GLN A 107 7.91 -18.15 -14.30
C GLN A 107 6.63 -17.47 -13.85
N PHE A 108 5.51 -17.90 -14.41
CA PHE A 108 4.16 -17.45 -14.09
C PHE A 108 3.30 -18.64 -13.70
N THR A 109 2.56 -18.52 -12.63
CA THR A 109 1.53 -19.48 -12.23
C THR A 109 0.20 -19.04 -12.80
N LEU A 110 -0.34 -19.81 -13.74
CA LEU A 110 -1.63 -19.56 -14.36
C LEU A 110 -2.69 -20.45 -13.73
N ALA A 111 -3.81 -19.88 -13.30
CA ALA A 111 -4.94 -20.57 -12.73
C ALA A 111 -6.12 -20.64 -13.71
N GLY A 112 -6.76 -21.81 -13.82
CA GLY A 112 -7.96 -22.00 -14.64
C GLY A 112 -9.21 -21.52 -13.93
N ARG A 113 -9.75 -20.35 -14.29
CA ARG A 113 -10.99 -19.79 -13.71
C ARG A 113 -11.97 -19.37 -14.79
N THR A 114 -13.24 -19.67 -14.59
CA THR A 114 -14.32 -19.31 -15.52
C THR A 114 -14.82 -17.88 -15.38
N SER A 115 -14.59 -17.27 -14.21
CA SER A 115 -15.04 -15.91 -13.89
C SER A 115 -14.05 -15.21 -12.98
N PRO A 116 -13.98 -13.87 -13.00
CA PRO A 116 -13.14 -13.13 -12.07
C PRO A 116 -13.64 -13.21 -10.62
N GLY A 117 -14.96 -13.30 -10.42
CA GLY A 117 -15.57 -13.35 -9.10
C GLY A 117 -15.89 -14.76 -8.63
N GLY A 118 -16.12 -14.90 -7.32
CA GLY A 118 -16.46 -16.15 -6.65
C GLY A 118 -16.74 -15.95 -5.17
N PRO A 119 -16.85 -17.02 -4.39
CA PRO A 119 -17.04 -16.90 -2.94
C PRO A 119 -15.77 -16.54 -2.18
N VAL A 120 -14.60 -16.60 -2.84
CA VAL A 120 -13.28 -16.27 -2.26
C VAL A 120 -12.37 -15.78 -3.38
N ASP A 121 -11.64 -14.70 -3.12
CA ASP A 121 -10.64 -14.11 -3.99
C ASP A 121 -11.19 -13.61 -5.32
N ASP A 122 -11.94 -12.52 -5.25
CA ASP A 122 -12.45 -11.83 -6.44
C ASP A 122 -11.33 -11.06 -7.14
N ALA A 123 -10.99 -11.44 -8.36
CA ALA A 123 -10.06 -10.69 -9.19
C ALA A 123 -10.79 -9.48 -9.82
N VAL A 124 -10.24 -8.29 -9.64
CA VAL A 124 -10.81 -7.04 -10.17
C VAL A 124 -10.16 -6.70 -11.50
N LEU A 125 -10.92 -6.76 -12.60
CA LEU A 125 -10.45 -6.34 -13.91
C LEU A 125 -10.11 -4.85 -13.92
N THR A 126 -8.89 -4.52 -14.32
CA THR A 126 -8.41 -3.14 -14.50
C THR A 126 -8.45 -2.73 -15.96
N ALA A 127 -8.30 -3.69 -16.89
CA ALA A 127 -8.37 -3.45 -18.33
C ALA A 127 -8.85 -4.71 -19.09
N GLY A 128 -9.48 -4.53 -20.25
CA GLY A 128 -9.88 -5.61 -21.12
C GLY A 128 -11.08 -6.43 -20.63
N HIS A 129 -11.05 -7.73 -20.84
CA HIS A 129 -12.12 -8.66 -20.46
C HIS A 129 -11.56 -10.00 -19.94
N TRP A 130 -12.41 -10.80 -19.27
CA TRP A 130 -12.04 -12.13 -18.80
C TRP A 130 -11.86 -13.12 -19.96
N PRO A 131 -10.94 -14.13 -19.87
CA PRO A 131 -10.70 -15.05 -20.96
C PRO A 131 -11.94 -15.95 -21.19
N ASP A 132 -12.37 -16.04 -22.43
CA ASP A 132 -13.54 -16.81 -22.87
C ASP A 132 -13.19 -17.93 -23.88
N ALA A 133 -11.96 -17.95 -24.37
CA ALA A 133 -11.46 -18.93 -25.32
C ALA A 133 -10.02 -19.36 -25.00
N PRO A 134 -9.60 -20.58 -25.43
CA PRO A 134 -8.20 -21.00 -25.36
C PRO A 134 -7.26 -20.03 -26.10
N GLY A 135 -6.04 -19.89 -25.62
CA GLY A 135 -5.06 -18.94 -26.16
C GLY A 135 -5.22 -17.51 -25.63
N GLN A 136 -6.14 -17.28 -24.69
CA GLN A 136 -6.35 -16.00 -24.02
C GLN A 136 -5.87 -16.06 -22.57
N VAL A 137 -5.27 -14.98 -22.10
CA VAL A 137 -4.84 -14.85 -20.70
C VAL A 137 -5.21 -13.47 -20.15
N VAL A 138 -5.68 -13.44 -18.92
CA VAL A 138 -5.70 -12.23 -18.08
C VAL A 138 -4.50 -12.32 -17.15
N LEU A 139 -3.68 -11.28 -17.09
CA LEU A 139 -2.52 -11.23 -16.23
C LEU A 139 -2.81 -10.41 -14.98
N ASP A 140 -2.18 -10.80 -13.88
CA ASP A 140 -2.15 -9.96 -12.69
C ASP A 140 -1.27 -8.72 -12.94
N ASP A 141 -1.85 -7.52 -12.75
CA ASP A 141 -1.19 -6.25 -13.05
C ASP A 141 0.04 -6.02 -12.17
N ALA A 142 0.00 -6.50 -10.92
CA ALA A 142 1.14 -6.44 -10.00
C ALA A 142 2.31 -7.33 -10.46
N SER A 143 2.03 -8.48 -11.07
CA SER A 143 3.05 -9.41 -11.58
C SER A 143 3.75 -8.88 -12.83
N VAL A 144 3.09 -8.05 -13.64
CA VAL A 144 3.67 -7.50 -14.88
C VAL A 144 4.22 -6.08 -14.74
N ASN A 145 3.94 -5.38 -13.63
CA ASN A 145 4.45 -4.04 -13.34
C ASN A 145 4.31 -3.02 -14.51
N GLY A 146 3.20 -3.07 -15.24
CA GLY A 146 2.94 -2.19 -16.38
C GLY A 146 3.83 -2.43 -17.60
N GLY A 147 4.52 -3.57 -17.68
CA GLY A 147 5.38 -3.89 -18.82
C GLY A 147 4.71 -4.75 -19.90
N LEU A 148 3.47 -5.19 -19.65
CA LEU A 148 2.63 -5.93 -20.61
C LEU A 148 1.24 -5.31 -20.65
N ASP A 149 0.72 -5.13 -21.86
CA ASP A 149 -0.59 -4.51 -22.11
C ASP A 149 -1.55 -5.48 -22.81
N VAL A 150 -2.83 -5.17 -22.76
CA VAL A 150 -3.87 -5.87 -23.52
C VAL A 150 -3.53 -5.84 -25.01
N GLY A 151 -3.61 -6.99 -25.66
CA GLY A 151 -3.24 -7.21 -27.06
C GLY A 151 -1.82 -7.74 -27.24
N ASN A 152 -0.97 -7.77 -26.20
CA ASN A 152 0.35 -8.40 -26.31
C ASN A 152 0.20 -9.91 -26.46
N THR A 153 1.07 -10.51 -27.30
CA THR A 153 1.13 -11.96 -27.48
C THR A 153 2.38 -12.49 -26.82
N LEU A 154 2.20 -13.39 -25.85
CA LEU A 154 3.24 -14.04 -25.09
C LEU A 154 3.50 -15.42 -25.65
N THR A 155 4.75 -15.86 -25.64
CA THR A 155 5.14 -17.22 -26.02
C THR A 155 5.53 -18.02 -24.80
N ILE A 156 5.03 -19.23 -24.65
CA ILE A 156 5.44 -20.14 -23.60
C ILE A 156 6.69 -20.87 -24.07
N THR A 157 7.78 -20.71 -23.32
CA THR A 157 9.06 -21.37 -23.63
C THR A 157 9.17 -22.75 -22.96
N GLY A 158 10.11 -23.56 -23.43
CA GLY A 158 10.35 -24.91 -22.88
C GLY A 158 9.38 -25.99 -23.39
N ARG A 159 8.55 -25.68 -24.40
CA ARG A 159 7.63 -26.64 -25.05
C ARG A 159 7.83 -26.70 -26.54
N PRO A 160 7.75 -27.88 -27.15
CA PRO A 160 7.73 -28.01 -28.61
C PRO A 160 6.49 -27.30 -29.18
N GLY A 161 6.69 -26.45 -30.18
CA GLY A 161 5.61 -25.68 -30.80
C GLY A 161 5.18 -24.42 -30.08
N GLY A 162 5.78 -24.10 -28.93
CA GLY A 162 5.61 -22.87 -28.12
C GLY A 162 4.19 -22.27 -28.17
N PRO A 163 3.21 -22.77 -27.38
CA PRO A 163 1.87 -22.18 -27.40
C PRO A 163 1.97 -20.69 -27.08
N SER A 164 1.17 -19.90 -27.77
CA SER A 164 1.11 -18.45 -27.53
C SER A 164 -0.18 -18.10 -26.79
N LEU A 165 -0.08 -17.13 -25.86
CA LEU A 165 -1.20 -16.57 -25.15
C LEU A 165 -1.34 -15.09 -25.50
N THR A 166 -2.55 -14.68 -25.85
CA THR A 166 -2.85 -13.24 -26.05
C THR A 166 -3.39 -12.68 -24.77
N VAL A 167 -2.81 -11.57 -24.30
CA VAL A 167 -3.30 -10.84 -23.14
C VAL A 167 -4.61 -10.14 -23.54
N VAL A 168 -5.72 -10.61 -22.97
CA VAL A 168 -7.05 -10.03 -23.23
C VAL A 168 -7.53 -9.12 -22.12
N GLY A 169 -6.87 -9.14 -20.96
CA GLY A 169 -7.18 -8.29 -19.85
C GLY A 169 -6.05 -8.23 -18.83
N LEU A 170 -6.15 -7.25 -17.96
CA LEU A 170 -5.35 -7.11 -16.74
C LEU A 170 -6.31 -7.12 -15.55
N ALA A 171 -5.93 -7.75 -14.45
CA ALA A 171 -6.72 -7.81 -13.24
C ALA A 171 -5.81 -7.74 -12.01
N ASN A 172 -6.38 -7.37 -10.88
CA ASN A 172 -5.69 -7.40 -9.58
C ASN A 172 -6.36 -8.43 -8.67
N SER A 173 -5.56 -9.30 -8.06
CA SER A 173 -5.96 -10.16 -6.95
C SER A 173 -5.16 -9.76 -5.71
N VAL A 174 -5.86 -9.48 -4.62
CA VAL A 174 -5.23 -9.06 -3.36
C VAL A 174 -4.44 -10.19 -2.70
N THR A 175 -4.79 -11.44 -2.98
CA THR A 175 -4.13 -12.61 -2.37
C THR A 175 -2.90 -13.07 -3.14
N ASP A 176 -2.67 -12.55 -4.35
CA ASP A 176 -1.44 -12.78 -5.14
C ASP A 176 -1.13 -14.30 -5.29
N THR A 177 -2.19 -15.10 -5.50
CA THR A 177 -2.10 -16.57 -5.54
C THR A 177 -1.91 -17.12 -6.95
N ALA A 178 -2.09 -16.28 -7.97
CA ALA A 178 -1.85 -16.59 -9.38
C ALA A 178 -1.35 -15.34 -10.09
N ASP A 179 -0.40 -15.52 -11.01
CA ASP A 179 0.13 -14.44 -11.86
C ASP A 179 -0.76 -14.17 -13.08
N GLY A 180 -1.76 -15.01 -13.29
CA GLY A 180 -2.73 -14.82 -14.36
C GLY A 180 -3.79 -15.94 -14.42
N TRP A 181 -4.79 -15.69 -15.24
CA TRP A 181 -5.95 -16.57 -15.38
C TRP A 181 -6.22 -16.92 -16.85
N VAL A 182 -6.54 -18.18 -17.08
CA VAL A 182 -6.91 -18.74 -18.38
C VAL A 182 -8.19 -19.55 -18.24
N VAL A 183 -8.78 -19.98 -19.36
CA VAL A 183 -9.92 -20.91 -19.32
C VAL A 183 -9.49 -22.26 -18.72
N PRO A 184 -10.30 -22.88 -17.84
CA PRO A 184 -9.89 -24.10 -17.10
C PRO A 184 -9.46 -25.26 -18.00
N GLY A 185 -10.09 -25.40 -19.17
CA GLY A 185 -9.80 -26.49 -20.12
C GLY A 185 -8.40 -26.41 -20.72
N GLU A 186 -7.74 -25.26 -20.69
CA GLU A 186 -6.43 -25.04 -21.31
C GLU A 186 -5.26 -25.42 -20.40
N ILE A 187 -5.47 -25.47 -19.08
CA ILE A 187 -4.38 -25.69 -18.11
C ILE A 187 -3.58 -26.98 -18.43
N GLY A 188 -4.27 -28.05 -18.82
CA GLY A 188 -3.59 -29.29 -19.18
C GLY A 188 -2.62 -29.15 -20.37
N ASP A 189 -2.98 -28.31 -21.33
CA ASP A 189 -2.15 -28.01 -22.49
C ASP A 189 -1.00 -27.05 -22.18
N LEU A 190 -1.12 -26.24 -21.12
CA LEU A 190 -0.08 -25.36 -20.66
C LEU A 190 0.92 -26.02 -19.71
N GLN A 191 0.57 -27.15 -19.13
CA GLN A 191 1.43 -27.84 -18.17
C GLN A 191 2.62 -28.53 -18.88
N ALA A 192 3.83 -28.37 -18.31
CA ALA A 192 5.01 -29.03 -18.87
C ALA A 192 4.89 -30.56 -18.80
N PRO A 193 5.33 -31.29 -19.84
CA PRO A 193 5.30 -32.75 -19.84
C PRO A 193 6.02 -33.35 -18.62
N GLY A 194 5.38 -34.31 -17.95
CA GLY A 194 5.93 -34.96 -16.76
C GLY A 194 5.80 -34.19 -15.46
N THR A 195 5.25 -32.98 -15.47
CA THR A 195 4.93 -32.22 -14.23
C THR A 195 3.66 -32.81 -13.59
N PRO A 196 3.66 -33.09 -12.28
CA PRO A 196 2.45 -33.51 -11.58
C PRO A 196 1.34 -32.46 -11.72
N PRO A 197 0.07 -32.87 -11.81
CA PRO A 197 -1.04 -31.93 -11.83
C PRO A 197 -1.08 -31.15 -10.51
N SER A 198 -1.35 -29.86 -10.61
CA SER A 198 -1.51 -28.94 -9.48
C SER A 198 -2.87 -28.27 -9.54
N ALA A 199 -3.45 -28.05 -8.37
CA ALA A 199 -4.67 -27.26 -8.24
C ALA A 199 -4.64 -26.47 -6.95
N GLN A 200 -5.34 -25.32 -6.96
CA GLN A 200 -5.43 -24.41 -5.84
C GLN A 200 -6.81 -24.49 -5.20
N LEU A 201 -6.84 -24.54 -3.89
CA LEU A 201 -8.01 -24.40 -3.04
C LEU A 201 -7.87 -23.12 -2.22
N LEU A 202 -8.88 -22.27 -2.23
CA LEU A 202 -8.91 -21.00 -1.52
C LEU A 202 -9.93 -21.09 -0.38
N TYR A 203 -9.55 -20.62 0.80
CA TYR A 203 -10.38 -20.69 2.00
C TYR A 203 -10.48 -19.34 2.68
N ARG A 204 -11.69 -19.10 3.23
CA ARG A 204 -11.91 -18.08 4.26
C ARG A 204 -12.36 -18.77 5.53
N PHE A 205 -11.86 -18.28 6.67
CA PHE A 205 -12.15 -18.84 7.99
C PHE A 205 -12.84 -17.79 8.87
N ALA A 206 -13.56 -18.27 9.87
CA ALA A 206 -14.19 -17.40 10.86
C ALA A 206 -13.15 -16.68 11.75
N SER A 207 -11.93 -17.22 11.84
CA SER A 207 -10.85 -16.70 12.68
C SER A 207 -9.50 -17.00 12.03
N ALA A 208 -8.96 -16.05 11.27
CA ALA A 208 -7.67 -16.16 10.59
C ALA A 208 -6.76 -14.93 10.84
N GLY A 209 -7.02 -14.17 11.91
CA GLY A 209 -6.31 -12.92 12.20
C GLY A 209 -4.86 -13.06 12.65
N THR A 210 -4.42 -14.26 13.01
CA THR A 210 -3.05 -14.52 13.51
C THR A 210 -2.41 -15.70 12.79
N ASP A 211 -1.07 -15.68 12.69
CA ASP A 211 -0.29 -16.81 12.14
C ASP A 211 -0.57 -18.14 12.83
N ALA A 212 -0.88 -18.11 14.12
CA ALA A 212 -1.18 -19.32 14.87
C ALA A 212 -2.52 -19.93 14.46
N GLN A 213 -3.53 -19.09 14.21
CA GLN A 213 -4.84 -19.52 13.71
C GLN A 213 -4.72 -20.10 12.30
N VAL A 214 -4.09 -19.38 11.37
CA VAL A 214 -3.92 -19.85 9.98
C VAL A 214 -3.10 -21.16 9.91
N ARG A 215 -2.09 -21.32 10.78
CA ARG A 215 -1.37 -22.60 10.86
C ARG A 215 -2.22 -23.74 11.42
N ALA A 216 -3.13 -23.46 12.34
CA ALA A 216 -4.07 -24.46 12.84
C ALA A 216 -5.08 -24.85 11.75
N ASP A 217 -5.60 -23.90 11.02
CA ASP A 217 -6.52 -24.11 9.88
C ASP A 217 -5.83 -24.93 8.77
N LEU A 218 -4.57 -24.60 8.43
CA LEU A 218 -3.76 -25.39 7.49
C LEU A 218 -3.57 -26.84 7.97
N ALA A 219 -3.33 -27.03 9.27
CA ALA A 219 -3.18 -28.39 9.83
C ALA A 219 -4.49 -29.17 9.74
N GLU A 220 -5.65 -28.52 9.95
CA GLU A 220 -6.97 -29.14 9.81
C GLU A 220 -7.25 -29.53 8.35
N VAL A 221 -7.01 -28.63 7.39
CA VAL A 221 -7.14 -28.93 5.95
C VAL A 221 -6.20 -30.07 5.54
N THR A 222 -4.95 -30.03 5.97
CA THR A 222 -3.95 -31.06 5.63
C THR A 222 -4.32 -32.41 6.25
N GLY A 223 -4.83 -32.41 7.49
CA GLY A 223 -5.26 -33.63 8.18
C GLY A 223 -6.51 -34.28 7.58
N ALA A 224 -7.34 -33.51 6.89
CA ALA A 224 -8.54 -34.01 6.21
C ALA A 224 -8.24 -34.67 4.85
N LEU A 225 -7.04 -34.47 4.31
CA LEU A 225 -6.63 -34.97 3.01
C LEU A 225 -5.62 -36.13 3.12
N PRO A 226 -5.55 -37.03 2.12
CA PRO A 226 -4.53 -38.08 2.10
C PRO A 226 -3.10 -37.50 2.17
N PRO A 227 -2.16 -38.23 2.80
CA PRO A 227 -0.78 -37.76 2.91
C PRO A 227 -0.15 -37.42 1.56
N GLY A 228 0.53 -36.27 1.47
CA GLY A 228 1.18 -35.79 0.27
C GLY A 228 0.23 -35.21 -0.79
N THR A 229 -1.05 -35.02 -0.47
CA THR A 229 -1.98 -34.27 -1.32
C THR A 229 -1.64 -32.78 -1.31
N VAL A 230 -1.42 -32.18 -0.12
CA VAL A 230 -1.01 -30.80 0.03
C VAL A 230 0.46 -30.68 -0.35
N THR A 231 0.76 -29.82 -1.32
CA THR A 231 2.12 -29.59 -1.85
C THR A 231 2.63 -28.19 -1.53
N GLY A 232 1.74 -27.26 -1.20
CA GLY A 232 2.08 -25.89 -0.83
C GLY A 232 0.94 -25.20 -0.08
N SER A 233 1.27 -24.11 0.58
CA SER A 233 0.29 -23.22 1.21
C SER A 233 0.78 -21.80 1.17
N TYR A 234 -0.16 -20.88 1.02
CA TYR A 234 0.11 -19.44 0.98
C TYR A 234 -0.91 -18.71 1.87
N PRO A 235 -0.49 -18.29 3.07
CA PRO A 235 -1.34 -17.55 3.98
C PRO A 235 -1.43 -16.07 3.59
N TRP A 236 -2.52 -15.40 3.91
CA TRP A 236 -2.75 -13.99 3.58
C TRP A 236 -1.66 -13.04 4.14
N GLN A 237 -1.05 -13.39 5.28
CA GLN A 237 0.06 -12.63 5.85
C GLN A 237 1.29 -12.60 4.93
N ALA A 238 1.48 -13.65 4.12
CA ALA A 238 2.56 -13.67 3.13
C ALA A 238 2.26 -12.68 2.00
N ALA A 239 1.03 -12.60 1.52
CA ALA A 239 0.60 -11.60 0.55
C ALA A 239 0.76 -10.17 1.12
N GLU A 240 0.30 -9.93 2.35
CA GLU A 240 0.47 -8.65 3.02
C GLU A 240 1.95 -8.27 3.14
N SER A 241 2.80 -9.20 3.60
CA SER A 241 4.24 -8.94 3.77
C SER A 241 4.95 -8.67 2.44
N GLN A 242 4.56 -9.36 1.37
CA GLN A 242 5.11 -9.15 0.04
C GLN A 242 4.72 -7.79 -0.53
N ASN A 243 3.48 -7.39 -0.35
CA ASN A 243 2.98 -6.09 -0.77
C ASN A 243 3.59 -4.95 0.05
N THR A 244 3.74 -5.11 1.37
CA THR A 244 4.39 -4.12 2.24
C THR A 244 5.89 -4.06 2.02
N SER A 245 6.57 -5.16 1.67
CA SER A 245 8.01 -5.20 1.42
C SER A 245 8.41 -4.32 0.24
N ARG A 246 7.56 -4.18 -0.78
CA ARG A 246 7.81 -3.27 -1.91
C ARG A 246 7.86 -1.80 -1.46
N GLY A 247 7.06 -1.43 -0.43
CA GLY A 247 7.09 -0.10 0.19
C GLY A 247 8.17 0.05 1.27
N ALA A 248 8.50 -1.02 1.98
CA ALA A 248 9.41 -1.02 3.12
C ALA A 248 10.86 -0.59 2.78
N ILE A 249 11.29 -0.74 1.53
CA ILE A 249 12.61 -0.27 1.08
C ILE A 249 12.69 1.27 1.13
N MET A 250 11.59 1.97 0.84
CA MET A 250 11.55 3.44 0.84
C MET A 250 11.25 4.04 2.22
N GLU A 251 10.61 3.29 3.11
CA GLU A 251 10.17 3.74 4.43
C GLU A 251 11.30 4.33 5.28
N PRO A 252 12.46 3.65 5.49
CA PRO A 252 13.54 4.19 6.31
C PRO A 252 14.13 5.48 5.72
N PHE A 253 14.14 5.63 4.40
CA PHE A 253 14.58 6.87 3.75
C PHE A 253 13.61 8.01 4.02
N VAL A 254 12.31 7.79 3.90
CA VAL A 254 11.27 8.79 4.17
C VAL A 254 11.34 9.24 5.63
N VAL A 255 11.47 8.30 6.58
CA VAL A 255 11.63 8.60 8.01
C VAL A 255 12.92 9.38 8.28
N ALA A 256 14.05 8.95 7.71
CA ALA A 256 15.33 9.64 7.87
C ALA A 256 15.25 11.06 7.32
N PHE A 257 14.70 11.28 6.13
CA PHE A 257 14.52 12.62 5.57
C PHE A 257 13.59 13.50 6.41
N ALA A 258 12.50 12.92 6.95
CA ALA A 258 11.61 13.66 7.85
C ALA A 258 12.32 14.10 9.13
N LEU A 259 13.12 13.23 9.74
CA LEU A 259 13.90 13.53 10.94
C LEU A 259 14.98 14.58 10.68
N ILE A 260 15.72 14.46 9.58
CA ILE A 260 16.73 15.45 9.16
C ILE A 260 16.06 16.79 8.88
N GLY A 261 14.94 16.79 8.16
CA GLY A 261 14.16 18.00 7.89
C GLY A 261 13.68 18.70 9.17
N LEU A 262 13.19 17.92 10.13
CA LEU A 262 12.78 18.45 11.45
C LEU A 262 13.98 19.03 12.21
N ALA A 263 15.11 18.35 12.26
CA ALA A 263 16.31 18.83 12.91
C ALA A 263 16.83 20.13 12.27
N MET A 264 16.85 20.20 10.94
CA MET A 264 17.20 21.43 10.21
C MET A 264 16.24 22.56 10.49
N ALA A 265 14.93 22.29 10.56
CA ALA A 265 13.92 23.30 10.91
C ALA A 265 14.16 23.88 12.30
N VAL A 266 14.44 23.03 13.29
CA VAL A 266 14.76 23.47 14.68
C VAL A 266 16.01 24.35 14.67
N LEU A 267 17.08 23.96 13.98
CA LEU A 267 18.32 24.74 13.88
C LEU A 267 18.10 26.09 13.20
N ILE A 268 17.34 26.14 12.11
CA ILE A 268 17.04 27.39 11.40
C ILE A 268 16.22 28.32 12.28
N VAL A 269 15.19 27.81 12.93
CA VAL A 269 14.33 28.60 13.86
C VAL A 269 15.19 29.11 15.03
N ALA A 270 16.00 28.26 15.65
CA ALA A 270 16.89 28.65 16.74
C ALA A 270 17.86 29.76 16.31
N ASN A 271 18.47 29.64 15.14
CA ASN A 271 19.42 30.65 14.60
C ASN A 271 18.70 31.99 14.30
N VAL A 272 17.52 31.93 13.68
CA VAL A 272 16.73 33.11 13.35
C VAL A 272 16.24 33.81 14.63
N VAL A 273 15.79 33.04 15.63
CA VAL A 273 15.35 33.61 16.93
C VAL A 273 16.51 34.23 17.67
N SER A 274 17.67 33.53 17.73
CA SER A 274 18.90 34.07 18.35
C SER A 274 19.34 35.37 17.68
N GLY A 275 19.38 35.40 16.36
CA GLY A 275 19.73 36.61 15.59
C GLY A 275 18.74 37.76 15.85
N ALA A 276 17.45 37.49 15.94
CA ALA A 276 16.42 38.48 16.23
C ALA A 276 16.55 39.07 17.65
N VAL A 277 16.89 38.22 18.64
CA VAL A 277 17.12 38.67 20.05
C VAL A 277 18.37 39.55 20.12
N VAL A 278 19.48 39.14 19.50
CA VAL A 278 20.73 39.94 19.49
C VAL A 278 20.51 41.28 18.79
N ALA A 279 19.87 41.31 17.63
CA ALA A 279 19.57 42.54 16.91
C ALA A 279 18.59 43.45 17.65
N GLY A 280 17.73 42.88 18.55
CA GLY A 280 16.74 43.57 19.33
C GLY A 280 17.23 44.08 20.67
N TYR A 281 18.48 43.86 21.07
CA TYR A 281 18.97 44.12 22.45
C TYR A 281 18.75 45.57 22.94
N ARG A 282 19.00 46.56 22.07
CA ARG A 282 18.71 47.99 22.39
C ARG A 282 17.21 48.28 22.60
N ARG A 283 16.33 47.63 21.83
CA ARG A 283 14.88 47.78 21.97
C ARG A 283 14.35 47.14 23.25
N ILE A 284 14.93 46.03 23.69
CA ILE A 284 14.59 45.38 24.96
C ILE A 284 14.86 46.33 26.13
N GLY A 285 15.99 47.06 26.11
CA GLY A 285 16.31 48.06 27.08
C GLY A 285 15.29 49.21 27.15
N VAL A 286 14.87 49.72 25.99
CA VAL A 286 13.84 50.80 25.91
C VAL A 286 12.46 50.30 26.37
N LEU A 287 12.08 49.08 26.05
CA LEU A 287 10.81 48.49 26.50
C LEU A 287 10.77 48.29 28.02
N LYS A 288 11.89 47.94 28.64
CA LYS A 288 12.04 47.87 30.10
C LYS A 288 11.99 49.24 30.77
N SER A 289 12.57 50.28 30.16
CA SER A 289 12.52 51.62 30.70
C SER A 289 11.13 52.27 30.66
N ILE A 290 10.25 51.79 29.79
CA ILE A 290 8.83 52.22 29.71
C ILE A 290 7.92 51.40 30.68
N GLY A 291 8.51 50.45 31.46
CA GLY A 291 7.79 49.71 32.49
C GLY A 291 7.19 48.38 32.09
N LEU A 292 7.56 47.80 30.90
CA LEU A 292 7.16 46.46 30.57
C LEU A 292 7.89 45.41 31.42
N THR A 293 7.13 44.43 31.91
CA THR A 293 7.70 43.31 32.64
C THR A 293 8.50 42.38 31.71
N PRO A 294 9.51 41.65 32.21
CA PRO A 294 10.30 40.71 31.42
C PRO A 294 9.42 39.69 30.65
N ALA A 295 8.32 39.23 31.28
CA ALA A 295 7.39 38.29 30.66
C ALA A 295 6.65 38.91 29.45
N GLN A 296 6.25 40.17 29.55
CA GLN A 296 5.58 40.89 28.44
C GLN A 296 6.51 41.11 27.24
N VAL A 297 7.80 41.35 27.50
CA VAL A 297 8.80 41.45 26.45
C VAL A 297 9.00 40.11 25.73
N VAL A 298 9.10 39.04 26.51
CA VAL A 298 9.21 37.68 25.94
C VAL A 298 7.99 37.32 25.09
N VAL A 299 6.78 37.59 25.60
CA VAL A 299 5.53 37.34 24.84
C VAL A 299 5.48 38.15 23.54
N ALA A 300 5.90 39.41 23.56
CA ALA A 300 5.94 40.27 22.36
C ALA A 300 6.95 39.76 21.31
N TYR A 301 8.07 39.16 21.73
CA TYR A 301 9.03 38.53 20.82
C TYR A 301 8.55 37.16 20.33
N LEU A 302 8.00 36.35 21.24
CA LEU A 302 7.42 35.03 20.87
C LEU A 302 6.25 35.17 19.90
N SER A 303 5.37 36.15 20.05
CA SER A 303 4.26 36.39 19.14
C SER A 303 4.72 36.78 17.74
N ARG A 304 5.86 37.47 17.63
CA ARG A 304 6.43 37.91 16.36
C ARG A 304 6.99 36.77 15.52
N VAL A 305 7.54 35.74 16.19
CA VAL A 305 8.05 34.51 15.54
C VAL A 305 6.94 33.47 15.50
N GLY A 306 6.15 33.36 16.53
CA GLY A 306 5.12 32.35 16.70
C GLY A 306 3.96 32.43 15.70
N LEU A 307 3.54 33.65 15.32
CA LEU A 307 2.45 33.82 14.35
C LEU A 307 2.83 33.26 12.94
N PRO A 308 3.97 33.67 12.34
CA PRO A 308 4.39 33.06 11.07
C PRO A 308 4.71 31.57 11.19
N ALA A 309 5.24 31.13 12.34
CA ALA A 309 5.50 29.73 12.63
C ALA A 309 4.22 28.90 12.65
N LEU A 310 3.21 29.35 13.39
CA LEU A 310 1.90 28.69 13.45
C LEU A 310 1.22 28.65 12.08
N ALA A 311 1.25 29.76 11.34
CA ALA A 311 0.72 29.81 9.98
C ALA A 311 1.46 28.81 9.05
N GLY A 312 2.79 28.74 9.14
CA GLY A 312 3.60 27.78 8.40
C GLY A 312 3.26 26.33 8.75
N CYS A 313 3.11 26.00 10.03
CA CYS A 313 2.72 24.66 10.46
C CYS A 313 1.33 24.26 9.97
N VAL A 314 0.33 25.13 10.14
CA VAL A 314 -1.05 24.84 9.67
C VAL A 314 -1.09 24.64 8.15
N LEU A 315 -0.45 25.53 7.40
CA LEU A 315 -0.36 25.40 5.95
C LEU A 315 0.46 24.16 5.53
N GLY A 316 1.49 23.80 6.30
CA GLY A 316 2.30 22.62 6.08
C GLY A 316 1.50 21.32 6.27
N VAL A 317 0.68 21.22 7.32
CA VAL A 317 -0.23 20.10 7.52
C VAL A 317 -1.21 19.97 6.36
N VAL A 318 -1.83 21.07 5.95
CA VAL A 318 -2.76 21.06 4.80
C VAL A 318 -2.04 20.64 3.50
N ALA A 319 -0.88 21.23 3.23
CA ALA A 319 -0.10 20.90 2.03
C ALA A 319 0.37 19.44 2.03
N GLY A 320 0.86 18.93 3.18
CA GLY A 320 1.27 17.53 3.33
C GLY A 320 0.14 16.55 3.06
N ASN A 321 -1.08 16.85 3.56
CA ASN A 321 -2.27 16.05 3.28
C ASN A 321 -2.66 16.07 1.81
N VAL A 322 -2.69 17.25 1.19
CA VAL A 322 -3.03 17.38 -0.23
C VAL A 322 -2.03 16.65 -1.11
N LEU A 323 -0.73 16.68 -0.77
CA LEU A 323 0.31 15.95 -1.49
C LEU A 323 0.25 14.43 -1.24
N ALA A 324 -0.25 13.98 -0.08
CA ALA A 324 -0.43 12.57 0.20
C ALA A 324 -1.57 11.94 -0.62
N MET A 325 -2.65 12.70 -0.91
CA MET A 325 -3.82 12.19 -1.63
C MET A 325 -3.49 11.46 -2.96
N PRO A 326 -2.73 12.02 -3.91
CA PRO A 326 -2.47 11.35 -5.18
C PRO A 326 -1.61 10.10 -5.03
N VAL A 327 -0.74 10.05 -4.00
CA VAL A 327 0.08 8.85 -3.72
C VAL A 327 -0.80 7.73 -3.18
N LEU A 328 -1.70 8.05 -2.24
CA LEU A 328 -2.63 7.09 -1.65
C LEU A 328 -3.69 6.62 -2.65
N GLN A 329 -4.16 7.51 -3.55
CA GLN A 329 -5.08 7.14 -4.63
C GLN A 329 -4.44 6.15 -5.60
N LYS A 330 -3.20 6.40 -6.05
CA LYS A 330 -2.47 5.43 -6.89
C LYS A 330 -2.27 4.08 -6.21
N SER A 331 -2.02 4.07 -4.91
CA SER A 331 -1.93 2.83 -4.14
C SER A 331 -3.28 2.11 -4.07
N ALA A 332 -4.38 2.84 -3.89
CA ALA A 332 -5.74 2.26 -3.88
C ALA A 332 -6.16 1.74 -5.27
N GLU A 333 -5.81 2.44 -6.34
CA GLU A 333 -6.02 2.02 -7.73
C GLU A 333 -5.25 0.73 -8.05
N ALA A 334 -4.01 0.60 -7.55
CA ALA A 334 -3.21 -0.62 -7.71
C ALA A 334 -3.85 -1.86 -7.07
N TYR A 335 -4.73 -1.68 -6.08
CA TYR A 335 -5.51 -2.76 -5.48
C TYR A 335 -6.94 -2.89 -6.05
N GLY A 336 -7.29 -2.13 -7.09
CA GLY A 336 -8.64 -2.15 -7.67
C GLY A 336 -9.73 -1.60 -6.75
N VAL A 337 -9.38 -0.93 -5.66
CA VAL A 337 -10.34 -0.32 -4.72
C VAL A 337 -10.58 1.11 -5.18
N GLY A 338 -11.80 1.41 -5.61
CA GLY A 338 -12.19 2.75 -6.04
C GLY A 338 -11.96 3.83 -4.97
N HIS A 339 -12.05 5.09 -5.38
CA HIS A 339 -11.74 6.31 -4.61
C HIS A 339 -12.19 6.23 -3.15
N GLN A 340 -11.26 5.92 -2.26
CA GLN A 340 -11.47 6.05 -0.82
C GLN A 340 -10.90 7.39 -0.36
N LEU A 341 -11.77 8.22 0.20
CA LEU A 341 -11.35 9.44 0.86
C LEU A 341 -10.52 9.07 2.10
N VAL A 342 -9.25 9.45 2.09
CA VAL A 342 -8.41 9.35 3.30
C VAL A 342 -9.12 10.11 4.41
N PRO A 343 -9.46 9.48 5.54
CA PRO A 343 -10.16 10.17 6.60
C PRO A 343 -9.26 11.30 7.14
N TRP A 344 -9.79 12.51 7.17
CA TRP A 344 -9.08 13.74 7.58
C TRP A 344 -8.41 13.63 8.96
N TRP A 345 -8.89 12.76 9.83
CA TRP A 345 -8.32 12.53 11.17
C TRP A 345 -7.00 11.75 11.14
N ALA A 346 -6.71 10.94 10.11
CA ALA A 346 -5.43 10.24 9.96
C ALA A 346 -4.25 11.18 9.76
N SER A 347 -4.52 12.46 9.49
CA SER A 347 -3.53 13.50 9.29
C SER A 347 -3.34 14.41 10.52
N VAL A 348 -4.08 14.18 11.60
CA VAL A 348 -4.06 14.99 12.82
C VAL A 348 -3.33 14.27 13.97
N LEU A 349 -2.98 13.00 13.80
CA LEU A 349 -2.13 12.24 14.72
C LEU A 349 -0.66 12.49 14.43
#